data_c04e5d32c50ca1ed26d18fdfb40c4432
#
_entry.id   c04e5d32c50ca1ed26d18fdfb40c4432
#
_cell.length_a   1.000
_cell.length_b   1.000
_cell.length_c   1.000
_cell.angle_alpha   90.00
_cell.angle_beta   90.00
_cell.angle_gamma   90.00
#
_symmetry.space_group_name_H-M   'P 1'
#
loop_
_entity.id
_entity.type
_entity.pdbx_description
1 polymer ?
#
loop_
_entity_poly.entity_id
_entity_poly.type
_entity_poly.pdbx_seq_one_letter_code
_entity_poly.pdbx_strand_id
1 'polypeptide(L)'
;MDNGGRAFLFIEAKLLNNLTEKVCGLLAAAALFAIMALTFFDVGGRKLFSNSITGSLELTELLMVVVIFAALPLVSLRGEHIVFDSLDHYLPDSVRKTQRAIMQGICAVVLLALGYLMWQTGDQFLETGETTAQLKILKAPFMYGMAVLCVLAGLIHLRFAFKPSVAPVDGEGVTL
;
A
#
# COMPACT_ATOMS: atom_id res chain seq x y z
N MET A 1 19.92 13.39 -29.45
CA MET A 1 19.15 12.42 -28.63
C MET A 1 18.25 13.23 -27.70
N ASP A 2 16.98 13.04 -27.90
CA ASP A 2 15.86 13.95 -27.64
C ASP A 2 15.63 14.30 -26.15
N ASN A 3 15.89 15.57 -25.79
CA ASN A 3 15.58 16.13 -24.48
C ASN A 3 14.06 16.25 -24.23
N GLY A 4 13.25 16.31 -25.27
CA GLY A 4 11.79 16.40 -25.19
C GLY A 4 11.13 15.12 -24.65
N GLY A 5 11.59 13.95 -25.08
CA GLY A 5 11.06 12.67 -24.63
C GLY A 5 11.35 12.38 -23.16
N ARG A 6 12.50 12.83 -22.67
CA ARG A 6 12.85 12.67 -21.24
C ARG A 6 12.00 13.59 -20.35
N ALA A 7 11.74 14.82 -20.76
CA ALA A 7 10.91 15.75 -20.02
C ALA A 7 9.46 15.26 -19.96
N PHE A 8 8.91 14.73 -21.05
CA PHE A 8 7.57 14.17 -21.10
C PHE A 8 7.42 12.98 -20.15
N LEU A 9 8.36 12.03 -20.16
CA LEU A 9 8.37 10.89 -19.23
C LEU A 9 8.51 11.29 -17.77
N PHE A 10 9.22 12.38 -17.46
CA PHE A 10 9.32 12.91 -16.09
C PHE A 10 8.01 13.52 -15.60
N ILE A 11 7.30 14.24 -16.47
CA ILE A 11 6.01 14.87 -16.15
C ILE A 11 4.96 13.79 -15.93
N GLU A 12 4.86 12.79 -16.80
CA GLU A 12 3.94 11.66 -16.63
C GLU A 12 4.22 10.88 -15.34
N ALA A 13 5.49 10.61 -15.05
CA ALA A 13 5.88 9.92 -13.83
C ALA A 13 5.47 10.70 -12.57
N LYS A 14 5.64 12.01 -12.56
CA LYS A 14 5.24 12.87 -11.44
C LYS A 14 3.73 12.95 -11.28
N LEU A 15 2.99 13.02 -12.38
CA LEU A 15 1.53 13.00 -12.36
C LEU A 15 0.98 11.67 -11.83
N LEU A 16 1.53 10.54 -12.28
CA LEU A 16 1.15 9.21 -11.80
C LEU A 16 1.44 9.05 -10.30
N ASN A 17 2.60 9.48 -9.83
CA ASN A 17 2.94 9.41 -8.42
C ASN A 17 1.98 10.24 -7.57
N ASN A 18 1.70 11.49 -7.96
CA ASN A 18 0.76 12.36 -7.25
C ASN A 18 -0.67 11.80 -7.27
N LEU A 19 -1.10 11.20 -8.38
CA LEU A 19 -2.41 10.59 -8.48
C LEU A 19 -2.52 9.36 -7.58
N THR A 20 -1.51 8.47 -7.62
CA THR A 20 -1.45 7.28 -6.76
C THR A 20 -1.45 7.68 -5.28
N GLU A 21 -0.65 8.68 -4.90
CA GLU A 21 -0.60 9.18 -3.53
C GLU A 21 -1.95 9.71 -3.05
N LYS A 22 -2.62 10.51 -3.87
CA LYS A 22 -3.95 11.07 -3.54
C LYS A 22 -5.02 9.98 -3.47
N VAL A 23 -5.07 9.07 -4.44
CA VAL A 23 -6.09 8.02 -4.50
C VAL A 23 -5.90 7.02 -3.35
N CYS A 24 -4.70 6.49 -3.16
CA CYS A 24 -4.42 5.54 -2.09
C CYS A 24 -4.54 6.19 -0.70
N GLY A 25 -4.10 7.45 -0.56
CA GLY A 25 -4.24 8.20 0.69
C GLY A 25 -5.70 8.48 1.04
N LEU A 26 -6.52 8.90 0.06
CA LEU A 26 -7.95 9.12 0.26
C LEU A 26 -8.68 7.81 0.58
N LEU A 27 -8.33 6.72 -0.11
CA LEU A 27 -8.90 5.40 0.14
C LEU A 27 -8.60 4.91 1.56
N ALA A 28 -7.35 5.02 2.00
CA ALA A 28 -6.96 4.67 3.36
C ALA A 28 -7.66 5.55 4.42
N ALA A 29 -7.70 6.86 4.20
CA ALA A 29 -8.36 7.79 5.10
C ALA A 29 -9.88 7.53 5.20
N ALA A 30 -10.55 7.29 4.07
CA ALA A 30 -11.97 6.96 4.03
C ALA A 30 -12.26 5.64 4.76
N ALA A 31 -11.43 4.61 4.55
CA ALA A 31 -11.59 3.34 5.24
C ALA A 31 -11.35 3.46 6.76
N LEU A 32 -10.34 4.22 7.20
CA LEU A 32 -10.12 4.52 8.62
C LEU A 32 -11.30 5.29 9.24
N PHE A 33 -11.82 6.28 8.53
CA PHE A 33 -12.99 7.01 8.97
C PHE A 33 -14.21 6.10 9.10
N ALA A 34 -14.41 5.20 8.13
CA ALA A 34 -15.51 4.23 8.17
C ALA A 34 -15.37 3.25 9.36
N ILE A 35 -14.15 2.76 9.66
CA ILE A 35 -13.88 1.93 10.84
C ILE A 35 -14.22 2.70 12.12
N MET A 36 -13.78 3.94 12.23
CA MET A 36 -14.06 4.79 13.39
C MET A 36 -15.57 4.99 13.58
N ALA A 37 -16.28 5.35 12.52
CA ALA A 37 -17.73 5.55 12.56
C ALA A 37 -18.46 4.26 12.92
N LEU A 38 -18.09 3.13 12.28
CA LEU A 38 -18.69 1.82 12.54
C LEU A 38 -18.50 1.41 14.01
N THR A 39 -17.29 1.55 14.54
CA THR A 39 -16.97 1.22 15.92
C THR A 39 -17.75 2.11 16.89
N PHE A 40 -17.85 3.41 16.59
CA PHE A 40 -18.62 4.36 17.42
C PHE A 40 -20.10 3.97 17.48
N PHE A 41 -20.73 3.66 16.34
CA PHE A 41 -22.12 3.26 16.28
C PHE A 41 -22.37 1.87 16.89
N ASP A 42 -21.47 0.92 16.73
CA ASP A 42 -21.58 -0.42 17.33
C ASP A 42 -21.50 -0.36 18.85
N VAL A 43 -20.51 0.37 19.39
CA VAL A 43 -20.36 0.55 20.84
C VAL A 43 -21.52 1.36 21.44
N GLY A 44 -21.94 2.42 20.74
CA GLY A 44 -23.10 3.24 21.15
C GLY A 44 -24.39 2.43 21.15
N GLY A 45 -24.66 1.67 20.08
CA GLY A 45 -25.83 0.80 19.97
C GLY A 45 -25.86 -0.28 21.06
N ARG A 46 -24.70 -0.85 21.37
CA ARG A 46 -24.57 -1.84 22.44
C ARG A 46 -24.84 -1.27 23.82
N LYS A 47 -24.36 -0.04 24.09
CA LYS A 47 -24.55 0.62 25.39
C LYS A 47 -25.94 1.23 25.60
N LEU A 48 -26.50 1.82 24.54
CA LEU A 48 -27.77 2.56 24.64
C LEU A 48 -28.98 1.67 24.39
N PHE A 49 -28.85 0.71 23.47
CA PHE A 49 -29.97 -0.12 23.00
C PHE A 49 -29.78 -1.62 23.31
N SER A 50 -28.70 -2.01 24.01
CA SER A 50 -28.35 -3.41 24.29
C SER A 50 -28.31 -4.27 23.01
N ASN A 51 -28.10 -3.64 21.85
CA ASN A 51 -28.08 -4.29 20.55
C ASN A 51 -26.81 -3.92 19.77
N SER A 52 -26.06 -4.92 19.31
CA SER A 52 -24.87 -4.70 18.52
C SER A 52 -25.20 -4.77 17.02
N ILE A 53 -24.43 -4.05 16.20
CA ILE A 53 -24.56 -4.12 14.75
C ILE A 53 -24.09 -5.49 14.29
N THR A 54 -24.99 -6.31 13.75
CA THR A 54 -24.64 -7.64 13.23
C THR A 54 -23.63 -7.50 12.10
N GLY A 55 -22.49 -8.19 12.21
CA GLY A 55 -21.43 -8.14 11.19
C GLY A 55 -20.49 -6.94 11.28
N SER A 56 -20.57 -6.12 12.33
CA SER A 56 -19.65 -4.98 12.52
C SER A 56 -18.18 -5.42 12.55
N LEU A 57 -17.89 -6.58 13.13
CA LEU A 57 -16.55 -7.16 13.19
C LEU A 57 -16.03 -7.50 11.79
N GLU A 58 -16.82 -8.21 11.00
CA GLU A 58 -16.45 -8.60 9.62
C GLU A 58 -16.20 -7.38 8.73
N LEU A 59 -17.05 -6.35 8.85
CA LEU A 59 -16.88 -5.13 8.09
C LEU A 59 -15.61 -4.38 8.50
N THR A 60 -15.30 -4.36 9.79
CA THR A 60 -14.05 -3.77 10.31
C THR A 60 -12.83 -4.53 9.78
N GLU A 61 -12.86 -5.86 9.76
CA GLU A 61 -11.77 -6.69 9.19
C GLU A 61 -11.55 -6.39 7.70
N LEU A 62 -12.61 -6.31 6.91
CA LEU A 62 -12.52 -5.99 5.49
C LEU A 62 -11.97 -4.57 5.24
N LEU A 63 -12.43 -3.59 6.02
CA LEU A 63 -11.94 -2.21 5.94
C LEU A 63 -10.48 -2.11 6.38
N MET A 64 -10.06 -2.86 7.40
CA MET A 64 -8.66 -2.91 7.85
C MET A 64 -7.74 -3.44 6.76
N VAL A 65 -8.17 -4.48 6.04
CA VAL A 65 -7.46 -4.99 4.87
C VAL A 65 -7.29 -3.90 3.81
N VAL A 66 -8.35 -3.15 3.50
CA VAL A 66 -8.28 -2.02 2.55
C VAL A 66 -7.26 -0.97 2.99
N VAL A 67 -7.25 -0.59 4.29
CA VAL A 67 -6.28 0.38 4.84
C VAL A 67 -4.85 -0.11 4.65
N ILE A 68 -4.55 -1.36 5.03
CA ILE A 68 -3.21 -1.94 4.97
C ILE A 68 -2.70 -1.95 3.52
N PHE A 69 -3.50 -2.47 2.59
CA PHE A 69 -3.08 -2.59 1.20
C PHE A 69 -3.06 -1.25 0.46
N ALA A 70 -3.93 -0.29 0.80
CA ALA A 70 -3.85 1.07 0.26
C ALA A 70 -2.61 1.84 0.76
N ALA A 71 -2.10 1.51 1.95
CA ALA A 71 -0.88 2.11 2.48
C ALA A 71 0.39 1.61 1.77
N LEU A 72 0.40 0.39 1.18
CA LEU A 72 1.59 -0.17 0.52
C LEU A 72 2.13 0.71 -0.61
N PRO A 73 1.35 1.14 -1.61
CA PRO A 73 1.84 2.05 -2.64
C PRO A 73 2.31 3.39 -2.08
N LEU A 74 1.65 3.88 -1.01
CA LEU A 74 1.97 5.15 -0.38
C LEU A 74 3.36 5.13 0.28
N VAL A 75 3.64 4.08 1.06
CA VAL A 75 4.95 3.85 1.70
C VAL A 75 6.02 3.62 0.64
N SER A 76 5.69 2.89 -0.43
CA SER A 76 6.59 2.66 -1.56
C SER A 76 7.00 3.96 -2.27
N LEU A 77 6.07 4.91 -2.44
CA LEU A 77 6.35 6.22 -3.06
C LEU A 77 7.25 7.10 -2.19
N ARG A 78 7.12 7.02 -0.87
CA ARG A 78 7.94 7.79 0.08
C ARG A 78 9.34 7.21 0.26
N GLY A 79 9.59 6.01 -0.25
CA GLY A 79 10.89 5.34 -0.13
C GLY A 79 11.20 4.87 1.30
N GLU A 80 10.20 4.84 2.17
CA GLU A 80 10.32 4.49 3.60
C GLU A 80 10.43 2.97 3.85
N HIS A 81 10.52 2.15 2.79
CA HIS A 81 10.77 0.73 2.94
C HIS A 81 12.24 0.48 3.32
N ILE A 82 12.42 0.12 4.56
CA ILE A 82 13.65 -0.44 5.16
C ILE A 82 14.91 0.33 4.73
N VAL A 83 15.10 1.50 5.30
CA VAL A 83 16.38 2.19 5.26
C VAL A 83 17.17 1.67 6.46
N PHE A 84 18.21 0.87 6.22
CA PHE A 84 19.20 0.56 7.23
C PHE A 84 20.14 1.76 7.39
N ASP A 85 19.61 2.89 7.89
CA ASP A 85 20.37 4.12 8.12
C ASP A 85 21.58 3.89 9.02
N SER A 86 21.49 2.94 9.93
CA SER A 86 22.57 2.59 10.84
C SER A 86 23.83 2.03 10.15
N LEU A 87 23.70 1.45 8.95
CA LEU A 87 24.84 0.92 8.18
C LEU A 87 25.32 1.88 7.11
N ASP A 88 24.49 2.82 6.69
CA ASP A 88 24.81 3.77 5.61
C ASP A 88 26.00 4.68 5.94
N HIS A 89 26.27 4.89 7.24
CA HIS A 89 27.39 5.73 7.69
C HIS A 89 28.76 5.07 7.51
N TYR A 90 28.84 3.73 7.42
CA TYR A 90 30.08 2.99 7.32
C TYR A 90 30.42 2.48 5.91
N LEU A 91 29.50 2.64 4.95
CA LEU A 91 29.62 2.05 3.62
C LEU A 91 30.01 3.08 2.55
N PRO A 92 30.93 2.76 1.63
CA PRO A 92 31.25 3.62 0.49
C PRO A 92 30.02 3.77 -0.43
N ASP A 93 29.89 4.94 -1.08
CA ASP A 93 28.75 5.33 -1.91
C ASP A 93 28.37 4.32 -3.01
N SER A 94 29.34 3.61 -3.56
CA SER A 94 29.11 2.58 -4.57
C SER A 94 28.39 1.36 -4.01
N VAL A 95 28.77 0.92 -2.81
CA VAL A 95 28.14 -0.24 -2.14
C VAL A 95 26.73 0.11 -1.71
N ARG A 96 26.51 1.32 -1.20
CA ARG A 96 25.20 1.83 -0.80
C ARG A 96 24.20 1.87 -1.95
N LYS A 97 24.63 2.32 -3.15
CA LYS A 97 23.78 2.34 -4.35
C LYS A 97 23.38 0.92 -4.78
N THR A 98 24.33 0.00 -4.77
CA THR A 98 24.09 -1.41 -5.13
C THR A 98 23.16 -2.09 -4.13
N GLN A 99 23.39 -1.88 -2.84
CA GLN A 99 22.54 -2.40 -1.77
C GLN A 99 21.08 -1.91 -1.90
N ARG A 100 20.88 -0.61 -2.13
CA ARG A 100 19.54 -0.04 -2.35
C ARG A 100 18.86 -0.65 -3.57
N ALA A 101 19.57 -0.80 -4.68
CA ALA A 101 19.02 -1.41 -5.89
C ALA A 101 18.61 -2.87 -5.66
N ILE A 102 19.43 -3.66 -4.95
CA ILE A 102 19.11 -5.05 -4.60
C ILE A 102 17.88 -5.12 -3.71
N MET A 103 17.81 -4.30 -2.65
CA MET A 103 16.67 -4.28 -1.74
C MET A 103 15.37 -3.87 -2.45
N GLN A 104 15.41 -2.85 -3.29
CA GLN A 104 14.27 -2.44 -4.10
C GLN A 104 13.84 -3.56 -5.06
N GLY A 105 14.79 -4.27 -5.65
CA GLY A 105 14.52 -5.43 -6.51
C GLY A 105 13.84 -6.57 -5.75
N ILE A 106 14.34 -6.91 -4.57
CA ILE A 106 13.73 -7.95 -3.71
C ILE A 106 12.30 -7.56 -3.31
N CYS A 107 12.10 -6.32 -2.85
CA CYS A 107 10.77 -5.82 -2.50
C CYS A 107 9.81 -5.89 -3.71
N ALA A 108 10.27 -5.50 -4.90
CA ALA A 108 9.47 -5.57 -6.12
C ALA A 108 9.04 -7.01 -6.43
N VAL A 109 9.97 -7.97 -6.38
CA VAL A 109 9.68 -9.38 -6.65
C VAL A 109 8.70 -9.95 -5.65
N VAL A 110 8.89 -9.68 -4.35
CA VAL A 110 8.00 -10.16 -3.29
C VAL A 110 6.59 -9.60 -3.45
N LEU A 111 6.46 -8.28 -3.71
CA LEU A 111 5.15 -7.64 -3.88
C LEU A 111 4.43 -8.10 -5.14
N LEU A 112 5.14 -8.32 -6.25
CA LEU A 112 4.56 -8.84 -7.48
C LEU A 112 4.12 -10.29 -7.31
N ALA A 113 4.93 -11.14 -6.65
CA ALA A 113 4.56 -12.50 -6.32
C ALA A 113 3.33 -12.56 -5.41
N LEU A 114 3.28 -11.69 -4.38
CA LEU A 114 2.13 -11.58 -3.50
C LEU A 114 0.87 -11.14 -4.26
N GLY A 115 0.99 -10.15 -5.15
CA GLY A 115 -0.11 -9.71 -6.00
C GLY A 115 -0.64 -10.84 -6.90
N TYR A 116 0.24 -11.64 -7.47
CA TYR A 116 -0.15 -12.80 -8.26
C TYR A 116 -0.89 -13.87 -7.44
N LEU A 117 -0.38 -14.19 -6.24
CA LEU A 117 -1.05 -15.13 -5.32
C LEU A 117 -2.43 -14.63 -4.88
N MET A 118 -2.55 -13.32 -4.57
CA MET A 118 -3.84 -12.71 -4.22
C MET A 118 -4.83 -12.78 -5.38
N TRP A 119 -4.35 -12.63 -6.61
CA TRP A 119 -5.19 -12.78 -7.80
C TRP A 119 -5.73 -14.20 -7.92
N GLN A 120 -4.86 -15.21 -7.83
CA GLN A 120 -5.27 -16.63 -7.87
C GLN A 120 -6.27 -16.97 -6.74
N THR A 121 -6.03 -16.46 -5.53
CA THR A 121 -6.95 -16.66 -4.42
C THR A 121 -8.31 -15.99 -4.69
N GLY A 122 -8.30 -14.82 -5.35
CA GLY A 122 -9.52 -14.14 -5.80
C GLY A 122 -10.34 -15.00 -6.78
N ASP A 123 -9.67 -15.63 -7.74
CA ASP A 123 -10.31 -16.54 -8.70
C ASP A 123 -10.92 -17.75 -7.97
N GLN A 124 -10.20 -18.36 -7.04
CA GLN A 124 -10.72 -19.47 -6.22
C GLN A 124 -11.96 -19.06 -5.41
N PHE A 125 -11.93 -17.88 -4.77
CA PHE A 125 -13.07 -17.38 -4.00
C PHE A 125 -14.27 -17.04 -4.89
N LEU A 126 -14.03 -16.67 -6.13
CA LEU A 126 -15.11 -16.45 -7.10
C LEU A 126 -15.76 -17.77 -7.52
N GLU A 127 -14.96 -18.82 -7.79
CA GLU A 127 -15.42 -20.14 -8.18
C GLU A 127 -16.17 -20.85 -7.04
N THR A 128 -15.64 -20.77 -5.81
CA THR A 128 -16.26 -21.40 -4.62
C THR A 128 -17.43 -20.60 -4.07
N GLY A 129 -17.60 -19.33 -4.48
CA GLY A 129 -18.65 -18.45 -3.97
C GLY A 129 -18.43 -18.10 -2.49
N GLU A 130 -17.19 -18.05 -2.01
CA GLU A 130 -16.90 -17.77 -0.61
C GLU A 130 -17.35 -16.37 -0.19
N THR A 131 -18.15 -16.35 0.88
CA THR A 131 -18.68 -15.15 1.50
C THR A 131 -18.25 -15.03 2.97
N THR A 132 -18.45 -13.84 3.55
CA THR A 132 -18.31 -13.64 5.00
C THR A 132 -19.42 -14.40 5.74
N ALA A 133 -19.18 -14.75 7.02
CA ALA A 133 -20.05 -15.64 7.78
C ALA A 133 -21.42 -15.00 8.09
N GLN A 134 -21.44 -13.71 8.46
CA GLN A 134 -22.67 -13.02 8.91
C GLN A 134 -23.31 -12.19 7.80
N LEU A 135 -22.51 -11.33 7.12
CA LEU A 135 -23.00 -10.40 6.12
C LEU A 135 -23.16 -11.02 4.73
N LYS A 136 -22.61 -12.23 4.50
CA LYS A 136 -22.63 -12.90 3.20
C LYS A 136 -22.03 -12.07 2.06
N ILE A 137 -21.07 -11.18 2.38
CA ILE A 137 -20.36 -10.38 1.39
C ILE A 137 -19.34 -11.26 0.69
N LEU A 138 -19.30 -11.22 -0.64
CA LEU A 138 -18.33 -11.96 -1.44
C LEU A 138 -16.90 -11.45 -1.14
N LYS A 139 -15.97 -12.36 -0.82
CA LYS A 139 -14.58 -12.02 -0.48
C LYS A 139 -13.74 -11.72 -1.72
N ALA A 140 -14.10 -12.27 -2.88
CA ALA A 140 -13.34 -12.15 -4.12
C ALA A 140 -12.99 -10.70 -4.51
N PRO A 141 -13.91 -9.69 -4.51
CA PRO A 141 -13.57 -8.33 -4.91
C PRO A 141 -12.51 -7.67 -4.01
N PHE A 142 -12.47 -8.03 -2.73
CA PHE A 142 -11.42 -7.55 -1.82
C PHE A 142 -10.06 -8.15 -2.17
N MET A 143 -10.01 -9.44 -2.54
CA MET A 143 -8.79 -10.10 -2.98
C MET A 143 -8.23 -9.47 -4.26
N TYR A 144 -9.07 -9.16 -5.25
CA TYR A 144 -8.63 -8.44 -6.44
C TYR A 144 -8.14 -7.03 -6.14
N GLY A 145 -8.84 -6.31 -5.24
CA GLY A 145 -8.39 -4.99 -4.78
C GLY A 145 -6.99 -5.03 -4.16
N MET A 146 -6.74 -6.01 -3.27
CA MET A 146 -5.43 -6.24 -2.68
C MET A 146 -4.37 -6.57 -3.73
N ALA A 147 -4.69 -7.46 -4.69
CA ALA A 147 -3.78 -7.84 -5.77
C ALA A 147 -3.35 -6.61 -6.59
N VAL A 148 -4.29 -5.77 -6.99
CA VAL A 148 -4.00 -4.54 -7.75
C VAL A 148 -3.09 -3.60 -6.96
N LEU A 149 -3.36 -3.39 -5.67
CA LEU A 149 -2.55 -2.51 -4.82
C LEU A 149 -1.13 -3.07 -4.60
N CYS A 150 -0.98 -4.39 -4.44
CA CYS A 150 0.33 -5.05 -4.38
C CYS A 150 1.11 -4.90 -5.69
N VAL A 151 0.46 -5.10 -6.83
CA VAL A 151 1.10 -4.93 -8.14
C VAL A 151 1.54 -3.48 -8.35
N LEU A 152 0.70 -2.51 -8.00
CA LEU A 152 1.06 -1.09 -8.05
C LEU A 152 2.29 -0.78 -7.20
N ALA A 153 2.31 -1.26 -5.95
CA ALA A 153 3.47 -1.09 -5.07
C ALA A 153 4.73 -1.76 -5.64
N GLY A 154 4.61 -2.99 -6.15
CA GLY A 154 5.71 -3.71 -6.79
C GLY A 154 6.28 -2.99 -8.02
N LEU A 155 5.42 -2.39 -8.86
CA LEU A 155 5.85 -1.59 -10.02
C LEU A 155 6.57 -0.30 -9.60
N ILE A 156 6.14 0.33 -8.51
CA ILE A 156 6.83 1.51 -7.95
C ILE A 156 8.25 1.13 -7.52
N HIS A 157 8.41 0.03 -6.78
CA HIS A 157 9.73 -0.48 -6.38
C HIS A 157 10.60 -0.85 -7.57
N LEU A 158 10.04 -1.48 -8.58
CA LEU A 158 10.76 -1.82 -9.80
C LEU A 158 11.31 -0.56 -10.51
N ARG A 159 10.53 0.51 -10.57
CA ARG A 159 11.00 1.80 -11.11
C ARG A 159 12.15 2.39 -10.31
N PHE A 160 12.10 2.31 -8.98
CA PHE A 160 13.18 2.81 -8.12
C PHE A 160 14.44 1.94 -8.18
N ALA A 161 14.32 0.64 -8.42
CA ALA A 161 15.45 -0.24 -8.65
C ALA A 161 16.26 0.16 -9.91
N PHE A 162 15.58 0.57 -11.00
CA PHE A 162 16.21 1.01 -12.24
C PHE A 162 16.62 2.48 -12.26
N LYS A 163 16.02 3.34 -11.44
CA LYS A 163 16.35 4.75 -11.28
C LYS A 163 16.41 5.07 -9.79
N PRO A 164 17.58 4.89 -9.14
CA PRO A 164 17.71 5.29 -7.76
C PRO A 164 17.54 6.81 -7.65
N SER A 165 16.32 7.24 -7.31
CA SER A 165 16.04 8.62 -6.95
C SER A 165 16.64 8.84 -5.57
N VAL A 166 17.61 9.74 -5.48
CA VAL A 166 18.07 10.26 -4.20
C VAL A 166 16.92 11.10 -3.66
N ALA A 167 16.08 10.53 -2.82
CA ALA A 167 15.19 11.33 -2.00
C ALA A 167 16.08 12.17 -1.07
N PRO A 168 15.89 13.49 -0.98
CA PRO A 168 16.54 14.27 0.06
C PRO A 168 16.06 13.71 1.40
N VAL A 169 16.98 13.31 2.22
CA VAL A 169 16.71 13.12 3.64
C VAL A 169 16.56 14.53 4.18
N ASP A 170 15.32 15.02 4.24
CA ASP A 170 15.00 16.18 5.06
C ASP A 170 15.17 15.75 6.51
N GLY A 171 16.42 15.82 6.94
CA GLY A 171 16.76 15.80 8.34
C GLY A 171 16.16 17.05 8.97
N GLU A 172 14.93 16.98 9.46
CA GLU A 172 14.48 17.89 10.49
C GLU A 172 15.36 17.64 11.72
N GLY A 173 16.48 18.40 11.74
CA GLY A 173 17.28 18.54 12.91
C GLY A 173 16.41 19.07 14.05
N VAL A 174 16.15 18.21 15.02
CA VAL A 174 15.74 18.64 16.34
C VAL A 174 16.88 19.49 16.88
N THR A 175 16.78 20.81 16.70
CA THR A 175 17.57 21.78 17.47
C THR A 175 16.97 21.82 18.88
N LEU A 176 17.70 21.21 19.81
CA LEU A 176 17.54 21.47 21.25
C LEU A 176 18.08 22.85 21.61
#